data_16748c76362b5548c92bae52d8dc3d64
#
_entry.id   16748c76362b5548c92bae52d8dc3d64
#
_cell.length_a   1.000
_cell.length_b   1.000
_cell.length_c   1.000
_cell.angle_alpha   90.00
_cell.angle_beta   90.00
_cell.angle_gamma   90.00
#
_symmetry.space_group_name_H-M   'P 1'
#
loop_
_entity.id
_entity.type
_entity.pdbx_description
1 polymer ?
#
loop_
_entity_poly.entity_id
_entity_poly.type
_entity_poly.pdbx_seq_one_letter_code
_entity_poly.pdbx_strand_id
1 'polypeptide(L)'
;MKKLFIVLMMAFCANAQAQEIFNEIKHKAFDAVSNEQTLPIMKQINQFKLDALNYLAISMQEQMPDAPVLYLDEQALGLNNFITAYIMQLVKMNNMPDAAQVKITKIFIDASVSNPLFNDKEEEPAHSYLNNASSITRFSLDTDWPRALAAVQAQL
;
A
#
# COMPACT_ATOMS: atom_id res chain seq x y z
N MET A 1 -36.49 -20.24 -10.93
CA MET A 1 -35.09 -20.56 -11.31
C MET A 1 -34.40 -19.44 -12.08
N LYS A 2 -34.99 -18.85 -13.14
CA LYS A 2 -34.34 -17.77 -13.92
C LYS A 2 -34.00 -16.50 -13.11
N LYS A 3 -34.80 -16.10 -12.12
CA LYS A 3 -34.55 -14.91 -11.28
C LYS A 3 -33.39 -15.11 -10.30
N LEU A 4 -33.18 -16.34 -9.81
CA LEU A 4 -32.08 -16.66 -8.90
C LEU A 4 -30.72 -16.63 -9.65
N PHE A 5 -30.72 -17.02 -10.94
CA PHE A 5 -29.53 -17.00 -11.78
C PHE A 5 -29.08 -15.57 -12.12
N ILE A 6 -30.03 -14.65 -12.32
CA ILE A 6 -29.76 -13.23 -12.60
C ILE A 6 -29.16 -12.54 -11.35
N VAL A 7 -29.69 -12.84 -10.15
CA VAL A 7 -29.17 -12.29 -8.90
C VAL A 7 -27.75 -12.81 -8.61
N LEU A 8 -27.50 -14.09 -8.90
CA LEU A 8 -26.15 -14.68 -8.75
C LEU A 8 -25.15 -14.09 -9.76
N MET A 9 -25.56 -13.84 -11.02
CA MET A 9 -24.72 -13.18 -12.02
C MET A 9 -24.42 -11.72 -11.67
N MET A 10 -25.40 -10.97 -11.13
CA MET A 10 -25.16 -9.59 -10.68
C MET A 10 -24.22 -9.52 -9.49
N ALA A 11 -24.30 -10.47 -8.55
CA ALA A 11 -23.35 -10.56 -7.43
C ALA A 11 -21.92 -10.89 -7.92
N PHE A 12 -21.78 -11.75 -8.94
CA PHE A 12 -20.48 -12.06 -9.53
C PHE A 12 -19.89 -10.86 -10.31
N CYS A 13 -20.71 -10.11 -11.02
CA CYS A 13 -20.25 -8.90 -11.73
C CYS A 13 -19.86 -7.78 -10.76
N ALA A 14 -20.58 -7.61 -9.65
CA ALA A 14 -20.25 -6.64 -8.61
C ALA A 14 -18.90 -6.98 -7.95
N ASN A 15 -18.63 -8.25 -7.67
CA ASN A 15 -17.35 -8.68 -7.13
C ASN A 15 -16.19 -8.53 -8.12
N ALA A 16 -16.42 -8.69 -9.43
CA ALA A 16 -15.39 -8.49 -10.44
C ALA A 16 -15.01 -7.01 -10.62
N GLN A 17 -15.96 -6.07 -10.46
CA GLN A 17 -15.70 -4.64 -10.51
C GLN A 17 -15.06 -4.11 -9.22
N ALA A 18 -15.32 -4.73 -8.10
CA ALA A 18 -14.92 -4.24 -6.77
C ALA A 18 -13.46 -4.53 -6.37
N GLN A 19 -12.63 -5.10 -7.24
CA GLN A 19 -11.18 -5.25 -7.04
C GLN A 19 -10.40 -4.71 -8.24
N GLU A 20 -11.00 -3.84 -9.01
CA GLU A 20 -10.40 -3.33 -10.24
C GLU A 20 -9.18 -2.46 -9.93
N ILE A 21 -9.29 -1.56 -8.95
CA ILE A 21 -8.21 -0.66 -8.54
C ILE A 21 -7.05 -1.44 -7.93
N PHE A 22 -7.34 -2.39 -7.02
CA PHE A 22 -6.33 -3.25 -6.43
C PHE A 22 -5.55 -4.02 -7.49
N ASN A 23 -6.26 -4.68 -8.42
CA ASN A 23 -5.65 -5.47 -9.47
C ASN A 23 -4.84 -4.60 -10.44
N GLU A 24 -5.34 -3.43 -10.81
CA GLU A 24 -4.62 -2.48 -11.66
C GLU A 24 -3.30 -2.03 -11.03
N ILE A 25 -3.32 -1.62 -9.76
CA ILE A 25 -2.11 -1.16 -9.05
C ILE A 25 -1.13 -2.32 -8.90
N LYS A 26 -1.61 -3.52 -8.56
CA LYS A 26 -0.78 -4.73 -8.44
C LYS A 26 -0.12 -5.10 -9.76
N HIS A 27 -0.87 -5.06 -10.87
CA HIS A 27 -0.35 -5.36 -12.20
C HIS A 27 0.72 -4.36 -12.61
N LYS A 28 0.47 -3.06 -12.46
CA LYS A 28 1.46 -2.01 -12.78
C LYS A 28 2.75 -2.16 -11.94
N ALA A 29 2.62 -2.50 -10.66
CA ALA A 29 3.77 -2.73 -9.80
C ALA A 29 4.56 -3.98 -10.25
N PHE A 30 3.87 -5.06 -10.61
CA PHE A 30 4.50 -6.28 -11.13
C PHE A 30 5.25 -6.02 -12.44
N ASP A 31 4.63 -5.31 -13.38
CA ASP A 31 5.28 -4.95 -14.65
C ASP A 31 6.54 -4.13 -14.43
N ALA A 32 6.50 -3.16 -13.48
CA ALA A 32 7.65 -2.33 -13.17
C ALA A 32 8.81 -3.14 -12.54
N VAL A 33 8.51 -4.13 -11.71
CA VAL A 33 9.53 -5.02 -11.12
C VAL A 33 10.13 -5.94 -12.15
N SER A 34 9.31 -6.48 -13.06
CA SER A 34 9.70 -7.46 -14.07
C SER A 34 10.46 -6.84 -15.24
N ASN A 35 10.26 -5.55 -15.51
CA ASN A 35 10.91 -4.86 -16.63
C ASN A 35 12.39 -4.57 -16.30
N GLU A 36 13.30 -5.11 -17.11
CA GLU A 36 14.75 -4.93 -16.94
C GLU A 36 15.20 -3.47 -17.03
N GLN A 37 14.48 -2.64 -17.79
CA GLN A 37 14.80 -1.22 -17.99
C GLN A 37 14.36 -0.32 -16.83
N THR A 38 13.58 -0.84 -15.90
CA THR A 38 13.14 -0.08 -14.72
C THR A 38 14.33 0.17 -13.79
N LEU A 39 14.49 1.43 -13.37
CA LEU A 39 15.56 1.84 -12.45
C LEU A 39 15.50 1.03 -11.14
N PRO A 40 16.64 0.63 -10.55
CA PRO A 40 16.67 -0.19 -9.33
C PRO A 40 15.85 0.38 -8.18
N ILE A 41 15.88 1.70 -7.96
CA ILE A 41 15.07 2.37 -6.94
C ILE A 41 13.56 2.20 -7.18
N MET A 42 13.14 2.29 -8.43
CA MET A 42 11.73 2.10 -8.80
C MET A 42 11.31 0.64 -8.67
N LYS A 43 12.22 -0.30 -8.92
CA LYS A 43 11.97 -1.72 -8.64
C LYS A 43 11.75 -1.98 -7.15
N GLN A 44 12.58 -1.40 -6.27
CA GLN A 44 12.42 -1.52 -4.82
C GLN A 44 11.06 -0.95 -4.35
N ILE A 45 10.69 0.22 -4.85
CA ILE A 45 9.41 0.87 -4.52
C ILE A 45 8.22 0.00 -4.98
N ASN A 46 8.26 -0.53 -6.20
CA ASN A 46 7.18 -1.34 -6.71
C ASN A 46 7.15 -2.75 -6.07
N GLN A 47 8.31 -3.30 -5.68
CA GLN A 47 8.36 -4.52 -4.87
C GLN A 47 7.67 -4.31 -3.52
N PHE A 48 7.95 -3.21 -2.83
CA PHE A 48 7.24 -2.86 -1.60
C PHE A 48 5.72 -2.77 -1.83
N LYS A 49 5.26 -2.14 -2.91
CA LYS A 49 3.82 -2.10 -3.23
C LYS A 49 3.24 -3.50 -3.41
N LEU A 50 3.93 -4.39 -4.10
CA LEU A 50 3.48 -5.78 -4.29
C LEU A 50 3.35 -6.51 -2.95
N ASP A 51 4.37 -6.37 -2.10
CA ASP A 51 4.39 -7.06 -0.81
C ASP A 51 3.32 -6.51 0.13
N ALA A 52 3.12 -5.19 0.15
CA ALA A 52 2.05 -4.56 0.91
C ALA A 52 0.65 -4.97 0.42
N LEU A 53 0.42 -5.02 -0.90
CA LEU A 53 -0.85 -5.47 -1.46
C LEU A 53 -1.10 -6.96 -1.19
N ASN A 54 -0.08 -7.80 -1.26
CA ASN A 54 -0.21 -9.22 -0.93
C ASN A 54 -0.51 -9.41 0.57
N TYR A 55 0.20 -8.69 1.45
CA TYR A 55 -0.05 -8.71 2.88
C TYR A 55 -1.49 -8.28 3.20
N LEU A 56 -1.96 -7.16 2.63
CA LEU A 56 -3.32 -6.67 2.76
C LEU A 56 -4.36 -7.73 2.37
N ALA A 57 -4.20 -8.35 1.19
CA ALA A 57 -5.16 -9.31 0.67
C ALA A 57 -5.26 -10.56 1.56
N ILE A 58 -4.13 -11.07 2.04
CA ILE A 58 -4.08 -12.25 2.92
C ILE A 58 -4.66 -11.92 4.29
N SER A 59 -4.18 -10.84 4.94
CA SER A 59 -4.62 -10.48 6.29
C SER A 59 -6.09 -10.05 6.31
N MET A 60 -6.60 -9.38 5.26
CA MET A 60 -8.04 -9.09 5.16
C MET A 60 -8.89 -10.34 5.04
N GLN A 61 -8.46 -11.31 4.25
CA GLN A 61 -9.19 -12.58 4.14
C GLN A 61 -9.25 -13.34 5.47
N GLU A 62 -8.18 -13.27 6.26
CA GLU A 62 -8.07 -13.98 7.55
C GLU A 62 -8.75 -13.24 8.71
N GLN A 63 -8.57 -11.94 8.79
CA GLN A 63 -8.95 -11.15 9.96
C GLN A 63 -10.22 -10.32 9.76
N MET A 64 -10.59 -10.03 8.51
CA MET A 64 -11.74 -9.20 8.14
C MET A 64 -12.55 -9.84 7.00
N PRO A 65 -12.98 -11.12 7.12
CA PRO A 65 -13.65 -11.84 6.00
C PRO A 65 -14.98 -11.17 5.58
N ASP A 66 -15.62 -10.41 6.46
CA ASP A 66 -16.87 -9.69 6.19
C ASP A 66 -16.64 -8.24 5.72
N ALA A 67 -15.39 -7.81 5.51
CA ALA A 67 -15.10 -6.46 5.02
C ALA A 67 -15.74 -6.23 3.64
N PRO A 68 -16.26 -5.02 3.38
CA PRO A 68 -16.77 -4.68 2.05
C PRO A 68 -15.69 -4.89 0.99
N VAL A 69 -16.06 -5.44 -0.17
CA VAL A 69 -15.11 -5.74 -1.26
C VAL A 69 -14.36 -4.48 -1.73
N LEU A 70 -15.03 -3.31 -1.71
CA LEU A 70 -14.43 -2.02 -2.05
C LEU A 70 -13.34 -1.59 -1.05
N TYR A 71 -13.31 -2.15 0.15
CA TYR A 71 -12.33 -1.77 1.16
C TYR A 71 -10.89 -2.11 0.74
N LEU A 72 -10.70 -3.22 0.03
CA LEU A 72 -9.39 -3.57 -0.53
C LEU A 72 -8.93 -2.57 -1.59
N ASP A 73 -9.85 -2.08 -2.44
CA ASP A 73 -9.56 -1.04 -3.42
C ASP A 73 -9.22 0.30 -2.75
N GLU A 74 -9.92 0.67 -1.66
CA GLU A 74 -9.62 1.88 -0.88
C GLU A 74 -8.22 1.80 -0.26
N GLN A 75 -7.85 0.66 0.31
CA GLN A 75 -6.51 0.44 0.86
C GLN A 75 -5.43 0.48 -0.23
N ALA A 76 -5.66 -0.15 -1.37
CA ALA A 76 -4.73 -0.15 -2.49
C ALA A 76 -4.51 1.26 -3.07
N LEU A 77 -5.57 2.04 -3.21
CA LEU A 77 -5.50 3.43 -3.63
C LEU A 77 -4.76 4.30 -2.60
N GLY A 78 -5.06 4.11 -1.31
CA GLY A 78 -4.37 4.76 -0.20
C GLY A 78 -2.87 4.49 -0.23
N LEU A 79 -2.45 3.24 -0.37
CA LEU A 79 -1.05 2.83 -0.54
C LEU A 79 -0.39 3.53 -1.73
N ASN A 80 -1.03 3.47 -2.89
CA ASN A 80 -0.47 4.07 -4.11
C ASN A 80 -0.26 5.59 -3.95
N ASN A 81 -1.23 6.27 -3.36
CA ASN A 81 -1.16 7.70 -3.12
C ASN A 81 -0.14 8.07 -2.03
N PHE A 82 -0.03 7.27 -0.97
CA PHE A 82 0.99 7.44 0.08
C PHE A 82 2.40 7.33 -0.51
N ILE A 83 2.67 6.30 -1.29
CA ILE A 83 3.96 6.10 -1.96
C ILE A 83 4.23 7.22 -2.98
N THR A 84 3.24 7.66 -3.73
CA THR A 84 3.37 8.77 -4.68
C THR A 84 3.74 10.06 -3.94
N ALA A 85 3.06 10.38 -2.84
CA ALA A 85 3.36 11.53 -2.01
C ALA A 85 4.79 11.47 -1.45
N TYR A 86 5.23 10.29 -0.99
CA TYR A 86 6.59 10.07 -0.51
C TYR A 86 7.63 10.32 -1.59
N ILE A 87 7.46 9.74 -2.78
CA ILE A 87 8.38 9.96 -3.92
C ILE A 87 8.45 11.44 -4.28
N MET A 88 7.31 12.13 -4.33
CA MET A 88 7.29 13.58 -4.61
C MET A 88 8.08 14.38 -3.56
N GLN A 89 8.02 13.98 -2.29
CA GLN A 89 8.83 14.62 -1.25
C GLN A 89 10.31 14.30 -1.42
N LEU A 90 10.69 13.06 -1.73
CA LEU A 90 12.08 12.69 -1.99
C LEU A 90 12.68 13.54 -3.13
N VAL A 91 11.93 13.76 -4.21
CA VAL A 91 12.36 14.60 -5.33
C VAL A 91 12.57 16.07 -4.89
N LYS A 92 11.63 16.60 -4.10
CA LYS A 92 11.75 17.98 -3.55
C LYS A 92 12.93 18.11 -2.58
N MET A 93 13.22 17.04 -1.83
CA MET A 93 14.29 17.02 -0.83
C MET A 93 15.70 16.94 -1.41
N ASN A 94 15.85 16.62 -2.69
CA ASN A 94 17.16 16.41 -3.30
C ASN A 94 18.14 17.60 -3.11
N ASN A 95 17.62 18.81 -2.87
CA ASN A 95 18.40 20.03 -2.62
C ASN A 95 18.19 20.60 -1.20
N MET A 96 17.59 19.83 -0.27
CA MET A 96 17.37 20.27 1.10
C MET A 96 18.51 19.82 2.02
N PRO A 97 18.74 20.52 3.15
CA PRO A 97 19.65 20.06 4.19
C PRO A 97 19.27 18.66 4.72
N ASP A 98 20.24 17.84 5.08
CA ASP A 98 20.04 16.48 5.58
C ASP A 98 19.04 16.40 6.73
N ALA A 99 19.09 17.35 7.67
CA ALA A 99 18.14 17.40 8.78
C ALA A 99 16.67 17.54 8.34
N ALA A 100 16.41 18.29 7.26
CA ALA A 100 15.07 18.42 6.70
C ALA A 100 14.63 17.12 6.02
N GLN A 101 15.54 16.46 5.29
CA GLN A 101 15.29 15.17 4.65
C GLN A 101 14.92 14.10 5.70
N VAL A 102 15.68 14.01 6.77
CA VAL A 102 15.44 13.07 7.88
C VAL A 102 14.08 13.33 8.53
N LYS A 103 13.73 14.61 8.78
CA LYS A 103 12.44 14.97 9.37
C LYS A 103 11.26 14.53 8.50
N ILE A 104 11.32 14.81 7.19
CA ILE A 104 10.22 14.46 6.27
C ILE A 104 10.11 12.95 6.15
N THR A 105 11.21 12.24 5.96
CA THR A 105 11.21 10.77 5.90
C THR A 105 10.60 10.16 7.17
N LYS A 106 10.95 10.72 8.35
CA LYS A 106 10.39 10.28 9.62
C LYS A 106 8.87 10.48 9.70
N ILE A 107 8.31 11.56 9.16
CA ILE A 107 6.85 11.78 9.13
C ILE A 107 6.14 10.60 8.42
N PHE A 108 6.66 10.16 7.28
CA PHE A 108 6.07 9.02 6.55
C PHE A 108 6.23 7.69 7.29
N ILE A 109 7.41 7.42 7.87
CA ILE A 109 7.64 6.22 8.66
C ILE A 109 6.70 6.18 9.86
N ASP A 110 6.66 7.26 10.64
CA ASP A 110 5.81 7.37 11.83
C ASP A 110 4.31 7.23 11.47
N ALA A 111 3.87 7.82 10.37
CA ALA A 111 2.49 7.70 9.90
C ALA A 111 2.12 6.25 9.55
N SER A 112 3.04 5.52 8.91
CA SER A 112 2.84 4.09 8.61
C SER A 112 2.73 3.26 9.91
N VAL A 113 3.70 3.38 10.79
CA VAL A 113 3.78 2.58 12.04
C VAL A 113 2.66 2.91 13.01
N SER A 114 2.21 4.18 13.06
CA SER A 114 1.19 4.63 14.01
C SER A 114 -0.25 4.36 13.57
N ASN A 115 -0.45 3.86 12.36
CA ASN A 115 -1.77 3.56 11.82
C ASN A 115 -1.85 2.10 11.36
N PRO A 116 -1.74 1.10 12.26
CA PRO A 116 -1.91 -0.29 11.88
C PRO A 116 -3.36 -0.58 11.48
N LEU A 117 -3.56 -1.46 10.50
CA LEU A 117 -4.88 -1.91 10.07
C LEU A 117 -5.34 -3.14 10.88
N PHE A 118 -4.44 -4.09 11.09
CA PHE A 118 -4.73 -5.38 11.73
C PHE A 118 -4.18 -5.50 13.16
N ASN A 119 -3.31 -4.58 13.59
CA ASN A 119 -2.54 -4.63 14.84
C ASN A 119 -1.52 -5.78 14.93
N ASP A 120 -0.97 -6.18 13.79
CA ASP A 120 0.05 -7.24 13.68
C ASP A 120 1.46 -6.73 14.06
N LYS A 121 1.55 -5.93 15.13
CA LYS A 121 2.80 -5.23 15.52
C LYS A 121 3.96 -6.15 15.85
N GLU A 122 3.67 -7.39 16.25
CA GLU A 122 4.65 -8.41 16.64
C GLU A 122 4.93 -9.38 15.48
N GLU A 123 4.21 -9.26 14.37
CA GLU A 123 4.37 -10.14 13.22
C GLU A 123 5.58 -9.75 12.37
N GLU A 124 6.50 -10.70 12.16
CA GLU A 124 7.70 -10.47 11.35
C GLU A 124 7.39 -9.94 9.94
N PRO A 125 6.37 -10.46 9.22
CA PRO A 125 6.02 -9.91 7.92
C PRO A 125 5.65 -8.43 7.96
N ALA A 126 4.91 -7.97 8.99
CA ALA A 126 4.50 -6.58 9.13
C ALA A 126 5.70 -5.63 9.28
N HIS A 127 6.77 -6.11 9.93
CA HIS A 127 7.96 -5.32 10.26
C HIS A 127 9.15 -5.51 9.31
N SER A 128 9.06 -6.43 8.36
CA SER A 128 10.19 -6.81 7.49
C SER A 128 10.90 -5.62 6.83
N TYR A 129 10.14 -4.63 6.39
CA TYR A 129 10.68 -3.43 5.75
C TYR A 129 11.23 -2.38 6.74
N LEU A 130 10.68 -2.27 7.95
CA LEU A 130 11.15 -1.33 8.97
C LEU A 130 12.60 -1.61 9.36
N ASN A 131 12.96 -2.88 9.41
CA ASN A 131 14.28 -3.36 9.84
C ASN A 131 15.29 -3.46 8.67
N ASN A 132 14.85 -3.27 7.44
CA ASN A 132 15.70 -3.37 6.26
C ASN A 132 16.44 -2.06 6.00
N ALA A 133 17.72 -2.00 6.40
CA ALA A 133 18.56 -0.81 6.24
C ALA A 133 18.78 -0.41 4.77
N SER A 134 18.69 -1.35 3.81
CA SER A 134 18.87 -1.09 2.38
C SER A 134 17.58 -0.68 1.66
N SER A 135 16.42 -0.79 2.31
CA SER A 135 15.13 -0.40 1.71
C SER A 135 14.93 1.10 1.76
N ILE A 136 14.55 1.68 0.65
CA ILE A 136 14.09 3.08 0.60
C ILE A 136 12.72 3.23 1.27
N THR A 137 11.88 2.19 1.20
CA THR A 137 10.52 2.14 1.75
C THR A 137 10.54 1.43 3.10
N ARG A 138 10.87 2.17 4.18
CA ARG A 138 10.88 1.66 5.55
C ARG A 138 9.51 1.84 6.20
N PHE A 139 8.49 1.21 5.64
CA PHE A 139 7.12 1.30 6.12
C PHE A 139 6.66 -0.05 6.67
N SER A 140 5.71 -0.04 7.59
CA SER A 140 5.03 -1.24 8.03
C SER A 140 4.13 -1.76 6.90
N LEU A 141 4.10 -3.09 6.68
CA LEU A 141 3.11 -3.68 5.77
C LEU A 141 1.70 -3.66 6.40
N ASP A 142 1.63 -3.76 7.73
CA ASP A 142 0.39 -3.55 8.50
C ASP A 142 0.14 -2.05 8.66
N THR A 143 -0.44 -1.44 7.64
CA THR A 143 -0.78 -0.02 7.63
C THR A 143 -2.18 0.21 7.06
N ASP A 144 -2.98 1.00 7.75
CA ASP A 144 -4.19 1.62 7.19
C ASP A 144 -3.76 2.78 6.30
N TRP A 145 -3.61 2.50 5.02
CA TRP A 145 -2.99 3.43 4.06
C TRP A 145 -3.73 4.75 3.88
N PRO A 146 -5.08 4.78 3.79
CA PRO A 146 -5.83 6.04 3.78
C PRO A 146 -5.57 6.90 5.02
N ARG A 147 -5.54 6.29 6.21
CA ARG A 147 -5.27 7.01 7.46
C ARG A 147 -3.83 7.50 7.55
N ALA A 148 -2.87 6.66 7.17
CA ALA A 148 -1.46 7.06 7.12
C ALA A 148 -1.24 8.23 6.16
N LEU A 149 -1.88 8.21 4.98
CA LEU A 149 -1.83 9.33 4.03
C LEU A 149 -2.41 10.61 4.63
N ALA A 150 -3.57 10.54 5.27
CA ALA A 150 -4.18 11.70 5.93
C ALA A 150 -3.30 12.25 7.06
N ALA A 151 -2.65 11.38 7.84
CA ALA A 151 -1.72 11.78 8.89
C ALA A 151 -0.47 12.51 8.35
N VAL A 152 0.05 12.07 7.20
CA VAL A 152 1.14 12.77 6.49
C VAL A 152 0.67 14.13 5.99
N GLN A 153 -0.49 14.21 5.33
CA GLN A 153 -1.03 15.45 4.79
C GLN A 153 -1.29 16.51 5.86
N ALA A 154 -1.61 16.10 7.07
CA ALA A 154 -1.82 17.01 8.20
C ALA A 154 -0.50 17.62 8.75
N GLN A 155 0.65 17.06 8.39
CA GLN A 155 1.97 17.47 8.92
C GLN A 155 2.86 18.19 7.88
N LEU A 156 2.50 18.12 6.60
CA LEU A 156 3.22 18.75 5.48
C LEU A 156 2.63 20.09 5.09
#